data_1a4c589bfa1ac1dbff3480441fbe2a7b
#
_entry.id   1a4c589bfa1ac1dbff3480441fbe2a7b
#
_cell.length_a   1.000
_cell.length_b   1.000
_cell.length_c   1.000
_cell.angle_alpha   90.00
_cell.angle_beta   90.00
_cell.angle_gamma   90.00
#
_symmetry.space_group_name_H-M   'P 1'
#
loop_
_entity.id
_entity.type
_entity.pdbx_description
1 polymer ?
#
loop_
_entity_poly.entity_id
_entity_poly.type
_entity_poly.pdbx_seq_one_letter_code
_entity_poly.pdbx_strand_id
1 'polypeptide(L)'
;MDYRSLIEKTALKNAHGHDGKADVGSVMNKILGEFPDERKNAGKLIITVKEVVEKINSLSPEEQNSIIMEKYADILTVEKKEQEHRLHDLKNVHGKVVMRMAPSPSGPLHLGHSRMAILNDEYVKRYGGELILRIEDTNPQNIDPVAYTMIPEDLKWLNVNVTQIVIQSDRFELYYEKARELIQMGAAYMCTCEVDTFKDLLMKGKACPHRNNDPESNLEKFQEVVEGKNKDASPVLIIKTDIEHPNPSVRDWIAFRRIKGTHPRTGNRYTFYPMMNFSVALDDHELGLTHVIRGSDHISNTEKQKYIFNYFGWKIPEYFHYGTISIPDSILKTSIIKKGIKDGTYSGWDDVKLQTICSMARRGYQPETFRKYWIDSGLREVNAEFSWDIFNSINRQFIDPGADRYFFVKNPVSIKIEKSPQINSRIPKYQGKPERGFREYHIKDSPDLFITGEDLGNIKDGEKIRMKDLFNVILENGIFRFSEIEPSKEKIKIIHWCPAGSKPFRIERPDGSFDEGFIEPLAVNRNGIFQFERYGFVKKVSDDFGIYIHN
;
A
#
# COMPACT_ATOMS: atom_id res chain seq x y z
N MET A 1 -43.47 -14.61 3.24
CA MET A 1 -42.36 -14.41 4.20
C MET A 1 -42.70 -13.25 5.13
N ASP A 2 -42.47 -13.40 6.41
CA ASP A 2 -42.66 -12.28 7.34
C ASP A 2 -41.44 -11.32 7.25
N TYR A 3 -41.52 -10.39 6.31
CA TYR A 3 -40.48 -9.37 6.11
C TYR A 3 -40.25 -8.50 7.35
N ARG A 4 -41.26 -8.37 8.22
CA ARG A 4 -41.16 -7.51 9.40
C ARG A 4 -40.16 -8.03 10.42
N SER A 5 -40.13 -9.34 10.67
CA SER A 5 -39.14 -9.99 11.53
C SER A 5 -37.71 -9.86 10.99
N LEU A 6 -37.55 -10.01 9.66
CA LEU A 6 -36.27 -9.83 9.00
C LEU A 6 -35.76 -8.38 9.06
N ILE A 7 -36.67 -7.41 8.86
CA ILE A 7 -36.35 -5.99 8.96
C ILE A 7 -35.95 -5.65 10.41
N GLU A 8 -36.69 -6.18 11.41
CA GLU A 8 -36.39 -5.97 12.84
C GLU A 8 -35.00 -6.52 13.20
N LYS A 9 -34.70 -7.74 12.77
CA LYS A 9 -33.37 -8.35 12.95
C LYS A 9 -32.26 -7.54 12.30
N THR A 10 -32.47 -7.07 11.07
CA THR A 10 -31.48 -6.30 10.32
C THR A 10 -31.27 -4.91 10.95
N ALA A 11 -32.33 -4.27 11.42
CA ALA A 11 -32.26 -2.98 12.10
C ALA A 11 -31.56 -3.09 13.47
N LEU A 12 -31.86 -4.11 14.27
CA LEU A 12 -31.17 -4.39 15.54
C LEU A 12 -29.66 -4.66 15.32
N LYS A 13 -29.33 -5.44 14.28
CA LYS A 13 -27.92 -5.69 13.93
C LYS A 13 -27.19 -4.41 13.52
N ASN A 14 -27.86 -3.52 12.78
CA ASN A 14 -27.29 -2.23 12.39
C ASN A 14 -27.14 -1.31 13.60
N ALA A 15 -28.15 -1.20 14.47
CA ALA A 15 -28.08 -0.42 15.70
C ALA A 15 -26.98 -0.89 16.65
N HIS A 16 -26.81 -2.21 16.82
CA HIS A 16 -25.76 -2.78 17.66
C HIS A 16 -24.34 -2.43 17.19
N GLY A 17 -24.16 -2.26 15.86
CA GLY A 17 -22.88 -1.82 15.28
C GLY A 17 -22.68 -0.29 15.22
N HIS A 18 -23.70 0.52 15.61
CA HIS A 18 -23.70 1.98 15.45
C HIS A 18 -24.31 2.70 16.68
N ASP A 19 -23.76 2.43 17.86
CA ASP A 19 -24.10 3.11 19.13
C ASP A 19 -25.61 3.16 19.43
N GLY A 20 -26.32 2.08 19.11
CA GLY A 20 -27.75 1.95 19.38
C GLY A 20 -28.67 2.63 18.36
N LYS A 21 -28.15 3.10 17.21
CA LYS A 21 -28.96 3.76 16.16
C LYS A 21 -28.85 3.06 14.84
N ALA A 22 -29.99 2.62 14.30
CA ALA A 22 -30.10 2.04 12.96
C ALA A 22 -30.33 3.14 11.91
N ASP A 23 -29.70 2.96 10.72
CA ASP A 23 -29.90 3.82 9.55
C ASP A 23 -30.85 3.15 8.53
N VAL A 24 -31.87 3.89 8.10
CA VAL A 24 -32.91 3.41 7.18
C VAL A 24 -32.33 2.95 5.84
N GLY A 25 -31.36 3.71 5.30
CA GLY A 25 -30.71 3.40 4.01
C GLY A 25 -29.89 2.11 4.07
N SER A 26 -29.12 1.95 5.14
CA SER A 26 -28.30 0.77 5.40
C SER A 26 -29.16 -0.50 5.55
N VAL A 27 -30.24 -0.42 6.32
CA VAL A 27 -31.20 -1.53 6.50
C VAL A 27 -31.86 -1.89 5.17
N MET A 28 -32.35 -0.89 4.42
CA MET A 28 -33.00 -1.09 3.13
C MET A 28 -32.05 -1.72 2.10
N ASN A 29 -30.83 -1.20 1.97
CA ASN A 29 -29.83 -1.74 1.04
C ASN A 29 -29.50 -3.20 1.32
N LYS A 30 -29.41 -3.56 2.61
CA LYS A 30 -29.12 -4.94 3.01
C LYS A 30 -30.27 -5.89 2.65
N ILE A 31 -31.52 -5.49 2.89
CA ILE A 31 -32.70 -6.30 2.53
C ILE A 31 -32.80 -6.47 1.01
N LEU A 32 -32.62 -5.39 0.23
CA LEU A 32 -32.65 -5.47 -1.23
C LEU A 32 -31.45 -6.22 -1.82
N GLY A 33 -30.34 -6.33 -1.09
CA GLY A 33 -29.20 -7.17 -1.45
C GLY A 33 -29.46 -8.66 -1.23
N GLU A 34 -30.17 -9.02 -0.14
CA GLU A 34 -30.55 -10.40 0.16
C GLU A 34 -31.75 -10.87 -0.69
N PHE A 35 -32.66 -9.95 -1.06
CA PHE A 35 -33.86 -10.22 -1.86
C PHE A 35 -33.94 -9.27 -3.07
N PRO A 36 -33.14 -9.51 -4.13
CA PRO A 36 -33.12 -8.63 -5.31
C PRO A 36 -34.47 -8.46 -6.01
N ASP A 37 -35.35 -9.46 -5.95
CA ASP A 37 -36.66 -9.43 -6.58
C ASP A 37 -37.61 -8.40 -5.95
N GLU A 38 -37.38 -8.05 -4.68
CA GLU A 38 -38.17 -7.05 -3.94
C GLU A 38 -37.84 -5.59 -4.34
N ARG A 39 -36.88 -5.37 -5.22
CA ARG A 39 -36.62 -4.04 -5.79
C ARG A 39 -37.87 -3.45 -6.49
N LYS A 40 -38.72 -4.29 -7.02
CA LYS A 40 -39.99 -3.89 -7.63
C LYS A 40 -41.01 -3.34 -6.62
N ASN A 41 -40.88 -3.75 -5.35
CA ASN A 41 -41.73 -3.38 -4.23
C ASN A 41 -41.09 -2.39 -3.26
N ALA A 42 -39.93 -1.82 -3.63
CA ALA A 42 -39.11 -0.97 -2.76
C ALA A 42 -39.89 0.20 -2.12
N GLY A 43 -40.87 0.78 -2.86
CA GLY A 43 -41.72 1.87 -2.36
C GLY A 43 -42.67 1.47 -1.23
N LYS A 44 -43.08 0.20 -1.14
CA LYS A 44 -43.87 -0.31 -0.01
C LYS A 44 -42.95 -0.75 1.14
N LEU A 45 -41.84 -1.37 0.81
CA LEU A 45 -40.88 -1.91 1.75
C LEU A 45 -40.21 -0.79 2.59
N ILE A 46 -39.93 0.37 1.98
CA ILE A 46 -39.32 1.51 2.68
C ILE A 46 -40.19 2.06 3.82
N ILE A 47 -41.51 1.99 3.70
CA ILE A 47 -42.44 2.43 4.73
C ILE A 47 -42.29 1.55 5.97
N THR A 48 -42.31 0.23 5.79
CA THR A 48 -42.13 -0.75 6.85
C THR A 48 -40.71 -0.65 7.48
N VAL A 49 -39.68 -0.42 6.67
CA VAL A 49 -38.30 -0.22 7.15
C VAL A 49 -38.23 1.02 8.03
N LYS A 50 -38.82 2.15 7.64
CA LYS A 50 -38.86 3.38 8.45
C LYS A 50 -39.54 3.16 9.79
N GLU A 51 -40.74 2.56 9.79
CA GLU A 51 -41.48 2.27 11.03
C GLU A 51 -40.66 1.41 12.01
N VAL A 52 -40.01 0.35 11.50
CA VAL A 52 -39.22 -0.55 12.34
C VAL A 52 -37.95 0.13 12.83
N VAL A 53 -37.25 0.89 11.99
CA VAL A 53 -36.04 1.63 12.40
C VAL A 53 -36.38 2.69 13.44
N GLU A 54 -37.46 3.46 13.28
CA GLU A 54 -37.92 4.43 14.30
C GLU A 54 -38.23 3.75 15.63
N LYS A 55 -38.92 2.61 15.60
CA LYS A 55 -39.19 1.82 16.81
C LYS A 55 -37.90 1.36 17.49
N ILE A 56 -36.95 0.82 16.75
CA ILE A 56 -35.67 0.35 17.30
C ILE A 56 -34.84 1.52 17.88
N ASN A 57 -34.82 2.65 17.17
CA ASN A 57 -34.09 3.85 17.61
C ASN A 57 -34.73 4.56 18.84
N SER A 58 -35.99 4.23 19.17
CA SER A 58 -36.67 4.72 20.37
C SER A 58 -36.37 3.88 21.63
N LEU A 59 -35.80 2.69 21.47
CA LEU A 59 -35.42 1.80 22.56
C LEU A 59 -34.04 2.17 23.13
N SER A 60 -33.85 1.96 24.43
CA SER A 60 -32.54 2.07 25.06
C SER A 60 -31.59 0.95 24.59
N PRO A 61 -30.27 1.11 24.67
CA PRO A 61 -29.31 0.05 24.35
C PRO A 61 -29.55 -1.25 25.14
N GLU A 62 -30.00 -1.15 26.38
CA GLU A 62 -30.34 -2.30 27.24
C GLU A 62 -31.55 -3.04 26.73
N GLU A 63 -32.61 -2.32 26.32
CA GLU A 63 -33.83 -2.90 25.73
C GLU A 63 -33.52 -3.54 24.37
N GLN A 64 -32.71 -2.91 23.53
CA GLN A 64 -32.26 -3.50 22.26
C GLN A 64 -31.49 -4.79 22.49
N ASN A 65 -30.55 -4.83 23.43
CA ASN A 65 -29.79 -6.01 23.79
C ASN A 65 -30.70 -7.14 24.35
N SER A 66 -31.72 -6.79 25.14
CA SER A 66 -32.68 -7.76 25.66
C SER A 66 -33.44 -8.45 24.52
N ILE A 67 -33.92 -7.69 23.53
CA ILE A 67 -34.61 -8.23 22.35
C ILE A 67 -33.65 -9.10 21.51
N ILE A 68 -32.39 -8.68 21.36
CA ILE A 68 -31.36 -9.44 20.65
C ILE A 68 -31.15 -10.79 21.34
N MET A 69 -30.97 -10.81 22.65
CA MET A 69 -30.75 -12.05 23.42
C MET A 69 -31.96 -13.00 23.37
N GLU A 70 -33.17 -12.44 23.42
CA GLU A 70 -34.40 -13.25 23.44
C GLU A 70 -34.76 -13.82 22.08
N LYS A 71 -34.65 -13.04 21.00
CA LYS A 71 -35.20 -13.38 19.69
C LYS A 71 -34.15 -13.60 18.61
N TYR A 72 -32.97 -12.97 18.73
CA TYR A 72 -31.95 -12.89 17.67
C TYR A 72 -30.54 -13.08 18.23
N ALA A 73 -30.34 -14.04 19.12
CA ALA A 73 -29.06 -14.32 19.78
C ALA A 73 -27.89 -14.53 18.78
N ASP A 74 -28.21 -14.94 17.54
CA ASP A 74 -27.25 -15.07 16.45
C ASP A 74 -26.65 -13.71 15.98
N ILE A 75 -27.25 -12.57 16.33
CA ILE A 75 -26.65 -11.24 16.11
C ILE A 75 -25.37 -11.09 16.96
N LEU A 76 -25.37 -11.65 18.18
CA LEU A 76 -24.26 -11.57 19.12
C LEU A 76 -23.19 -12.62 18.83
N THR A 77 -23.58 -13.74 18.25
CA THR A 77 -22.64 -14.67 17.63
C THR A 77 -22.15 -14.03 16.33
N VAL A 78 -21.24 -13.09 16.43
CA VAL A 78 -20.34 -12.82 15.33
C VAL A 78 -19.57 -14.12 15.13
N GLU A 79 -20.09 -15.03 14.29
CA GLU A 79 -19.20 -15.84 13.51
C GLU A 79 -18.25 -14.84 12.86
N LYS A 80 -17.02 -14.76 13.37
CA LYS A 80 -15.90 -14.44 12.52
C LYS A 80 -15.99 -15.50 11.42
N LYS A 81 -16.76 -15.23 10.36
CA LYS A 81 -16.45 -15.81 9.07
C LYS A 81 -15.00 -15.43 8.90
N GLU A 82 -14.10 -16.37 9.14
CA GLU A 82 -12.77 -16.32 8.58
C GLU A 82 -13.03 -15.87 7.16
N GLN A 83 -12.61 -14.66 6.83
CA GLN A 83 -12.76 -14.17 5.47
C GLN A 83 -11.88 -15.11 4.68
N GLU A 84 -12.51 -16.15 4.11
CA GLU A 84 -11.86 -17.07 3.19
C GLU A 84 -11.03 -16.21 2.26
N HIS A 85 -9.78 -16.59 2.12
CA HIS A 85 -8.80 -15.89 1.30
C HIS A 85 -9.45 -15.33 0.05
N ARG A 86 -9.54 -14.01 -0.08
CA ARG A 86 -10.21 -13.33 -1.21
C ARG A 86 -9.41 -13.44 -2.52
N LEU A 87 -8.36 -14.25 -2.52
CA LEU A 87 -7.65 -14.60 -3.73
C LEU A 87 -8.41 -15.71 -4.45
N HIS A 88 -8.96 -15.39 -5.62
CA HIS A 88 -9.57 -16.38 -6.51
C HIS A 88 -8.52 -17.40 -6.95
N ASP A 89 -8.96 -18.62 -7.23
CA ASP A 89 -8.08 -19.62 -7.79
C ASP A 89 -7.59 -19.22 -9.19
N LEU A 90 -6.35 -19.60 -9.50
CA LEU A 90 -5.82 -19.45 -10.85
C LEU A 90 -6.55 -20.40 -11.80
N LYS A 91 -6.84 -19.92 -13.02
CA LYS A 91 -7.43 -20.74 -14.09
C LYS A 91 -6.34 -21.59 -14.75
N ASN A 92 -6.74 -22.73 -15.32
CA ASN A 92 -5.88 -23.55 -16.19
C ASN A 92 -4.52 -23.94 -15.58
N VAL A 93 -4.51 -24.25 -14.28
CA VAL A 93 -3.31 -24.73 -13.59
C VAL A 93 -3.03 -26.18 -14.00
N HIS A 94 -1.95 -26.39 -14.75
CA HIS A 94 -1.49 -27.69 -15.22
C HIS A 94 -0.02 -27.90 -14.80
N GLY A 95 0.20 -28.38 -13.58
CA GLY A 95 1.54 -28.58 -13.05
C GLY A 95 2.08 -27.38 -12.27
N LYS A 96 3.39 -27.18 -12.31
CA LYS A 96 4.08 -26.12 -11.55
C LYS A 96 3.69 -24.74 -12.06
N VAL A 97 3.32 -23.85 -11.14
CA VAL A 97 3.02 -22.44 -11.45
C VAL A 97 4.31 -21.63 -11.45
N VAL A 98 4.60 -20.94 -12.55
CA VAL A 98 5.73 -20.01 -12.64
C VAL A 98 5.19 -18.63 -12.93
N MET A 99 5.53 -17.68 -12.05
CA MET A 99 5.08 -16.29 -12.12
C MET A 99 6.27 -15.32 -12.01
N ARG A 100 6.06 -14.05 -12.26
CA ARG A 100 7.13 -13.05 -12.19
C ARG A 100 6.69 -11.76 -11.48
N MET A 101 7.64 -11.12 -10.81
CA MET A 101 7.68 -9.70 -10.52
C MET A 101 8.63 -9.04 -11.52
N ALA A 102 8.17 -8.03 -12.27
CA ALA A 102 8.92 -7.47 -13.41
C ALA A 102 9.02 -5.94 -13.35
N PRO A 103 9.76 -5.37 -12.38
CA PRO A 103 9.92 -3.94 -12.24
C PRO A 103 10.96 -3.37 -13.21
N SER A 104 10.73 -2.15 -13.70
CA SER A 104 11.78 -1.33 -14.31
C SER A 104 12.69 -0.79 -13.20
N PRO A 105 14.03 -0.84 -13.33
CA PRO A 105 14.97 -0.41 -12.30
C PRO A 105 15.13 1.12 -12.31
N SER A 106 14.05 1.85 -12.21
CA SER A 106 14.07 3.32 -12.17
C SER A 106 14.26 3.90 -10.75
N GLY A 107 14.27 3.06 -9.73
CA GLY A 107 14.42 3.34 -8.31
C GLY A 107 13.94 2.15 -7.49
N PRO A 108 13.87 2.25 -6.15
CA PRO A 108 13.35 1.20 -5.28
C PRO A 108 11.87 0.95 -5.52
N LEU A 109 11.37 -0.13 -4.94
CA LEU A 109 9.93 -0.41 -4.96
C LEU A 109 9.17 0.59 -4.08
N HIS A 110 7.92 0.80 -4.42
CA HIS A 110 7.00 1.61 -3.63
C HIS A 110 5.74 0.82 -3.24
N LEU A 111 4.89 1.39 -2.41
CA LEU A 111 3.66 0.79 -1.91
C LEU A 111 2.81 0.15 -3.02
N GLY A 112 2.66 0.81 -4.18
CA GLY A 112 1.92 0.24 -5.31
C GLY A 112 2.56 -1.04 -5.89
N HIS A 113 3.91 -1.13 -5.93
CA HIS A 113 4.62 -2.32 -6.39
C HIS A 113 4.47 -3.51 -5.44
N SER A 114 4.31 -3.26 -4.13
CA SER A 114 4.17 -4.33 -3.14
C SER A 114 2.93 -5.21 -3.37
N ARG A 115 1.86 -4.66 -3.98
CA ARG A 115 0.69 -5.44 -4.37
C ARG A 115 1.07 -6.60 -5.29
N MET A 116 1.81 -6.28 -6.34
CA MET A 116 2.23 -7.28 -7.32
C MET A 116 3.20 -8.29 -6.74
N ALA A 117 4.17 -7.81 -5.98
CA ALA A 117 5.15 -8.66 -5.34
C ALA A 117 4.46 -9.70 -4.44
N ILE A 118 3.57 -9.23 -3.56
CA ILE A 118 2.88 -10.07 -2.58
C ILE A 118 1.88 -11.01 -3.24
N LEU A 119 1.05 -10.53 -4.18
CA LEU A 119 0.04 -11.38 -4.80
C LEU A 119 0.66 -12.49 -5.64
N ASN A 120 1.75 -12.21 -6.40
CA ASN A 120 2.47 -13.27 -7.09
C ASN A 120 3.09 -14.28 -6.12
N ASP A 121 3.72 -13.82 -5.03
CA ASP A 121 4.30 -14.68 -3.99
C ASP A 121 3.25 -15.57 -3.31
N GLU A 122 2.06 -15.04 -3.01
CA GLU A 122 0.96 -15.82 -2.44
C GLU A 122 0.46 -16.91 -3.39
N TYR A 123 0.33 -16.60 -4.68
CA TYR A 123 -0.08 -17.60 -5.66
C TYR A 123 0.97 -18.69 -5.83
N VAL A 124 2.24 -18.35 -5.97
CA VAL A 124 3.28 -19.39 -6.11
C VAL A 124 3.40 -20.24 -4.85
N LYS A 125 3.20 -19.66 -3.65
CA LYS A 125 3.13 -20.43 -2.40
C LYS A 125 1.93 -21.37 -2.37
N ARG A 126 0.74 -20.89 -2.75
CA ARG A 126 -0.49 -21.69 -2.79
C ARG A 126 -0.38 -22.90 -3.73
N TYR A 127 0.27 -22.74 -4.88
CA TYR A 127 0.37 -23.78 -5.91
C TYR A 127 1.74 -24.50 -5.93
N GLY A 128 2.62 -24.24 -4.95
CA GLY A 128 3.95 -24.85 -4.91
C GLY A 128 4.83 -24.45 -6.10
N GLY A 129 4.73 -23.18 -6.53
CA GLY A 129 5.35 -22.67 -7.74
C GLY A 129 6.68 -21.94 -7.55
N GLU A 130 7.09 -21.17 -8.56
CA GLU A 130 8.29 -20.33 -8.58
C GLU A 130 7.96 -18.88 -8.89
N LEU A 131 8.62 -17.94 -8.18
CA LEU A 131 8.56 -16.52 -8.45
C LEU A 131 9.88 -16.00 -8.97
N ILE A 132 9.89 -15.50 -10.21
CA ILE A 132 11.05 -14.91 -10.86
C ILE A 132 11.00 -13.39 -10.68
N LEU A 133 12.08 -12.80 -10.19
CA LEU A 133 12.31 -11.37 -10.29
C LEU A 133 12.99 -11.08 -11.63
N ARG A 134 12.28 -10.43 -12.54
CA ARG A 134 12.85 -9.96 -13.81
C ARG A 134 13.02 -8.45 -13.78
N ILE A 135 14.26 -7.98 -13.74
CA ILE A 135 14.59 -6.56 -13.80
C ILE A 135 14.57 -6.11 -15.26
N GLU A 136 13.62 -5.22 -15.60
CA GLU A 136 13.37 -4.77 -16.99
C GLU A 136 14.19 -3.51 -17.28
N ASP A 137 15.44 -3.68 -17.62
CA ASP A 137 16.44 -2.62 -17.83
C ASP A 137 16.80 -2.38 -19.31
N THR A 138 15.88 -2.64 -20.23
CA THR A 138 16.14 -2.44 -21.67
C THR A 138 16.22 -0.98 -22.09
N ASN A 139 15.80 -0.02 -21.28
CA ASN A 139 15.88 1.41 -21.59
C ASN A 139 16.92 2.11 -20.72
N PRO A 140 18.12 2.42 -21.23
CA PRO A 140 19.20 3.04 -20.45
C PRO A 140 18.85 4.40 -19.83
N GLN A 141 17.90 5.13 -20.38
CA GLN A 141 17.52 6.46 -19.89
C GLN A 141 16.73 6.43 -18.59
N ASN A 142 16.12 5.30 -18.25
CA ASN A 142 15.25 5.17 -17.09
C ASN A 142 15.89 4.42 -15.92
N ILE A 143 17.13 3.95 -16.09
CA ILE A 143 17.79 3.13 -15.07
C ILE A 143 18.40 4.00 -13.97
N ASP A 144 18.21 3.58 -12.74
CA ASP A 144 18.99 4.00 -11.60
C ASP A 144 19.83 2.81 -11.13
N PRO A 145 21.17 2.90 -11.13
CA PRO A 145 22.00 1.76 -10.73
C PRO A 145 21.71 1.24 -9.32
N VAL A 146 21.28 2.08 -8.41
CA VAL A 146 20.94 1.68 -7.03
C VAL A 146 19.75 0.71 -6.99
N ALA A 147 18.87 0.77 -7.99
CA ALA A 147 17.69 -0.08 -8.05
C ALA A 147 18.02 -1.58 -8.17
N TYR A 148 19.17 -1.94 -8.78
CA TYR A 148 19.59 -3.35 -8.86
C TYR A 148 19.83 -3.99 -7.49
N THR A 149 20.16 -3.19 -6.48
CA THR A 149 20.35 -3.63 -5.10
C THR A 149 19.07 -3.44 -4.29
N MET A 150 18.46 -2.26 -4.39
CA MET A 150 17.31 -1.92 -3.55
C MET A 150 16.07 -2.76 -3.86
N ILE A 151 15.81 -3.12 -5.14
CA ILE A 151 14.63 -3.94 -5.48
C ILE A 151 14.67 -5.32 -4.82
N PRO A 152 15.76 -6.10 -4.89
CA PRO A 152 15.88 -7.37 -4.15
C PRO A 152 15.77 -7.19 -2.63
N GLU A 153 16.36 -6.12 -2.06
CA GLU A 153 16.28 -5.82 -0.63
C GLU A 153 14.85 -5.50 -0.19
N ASP A 154 14.11 -4.70 -0.96
CA ASP A 154 12.71 -4.39 -0.72
C ASP A 154 11.84 -5.65 -0.74
N LEU A 155 12.05 -6.55 -1.71
CA LEU A 155 11.33 -7.83 -1.80
C LEU A 155 11.65 -8.75 -0.62
N LYS A 156 12.92 -8.79 -0.22
CA LYS A 156 13.35 -9.54 0.97
C LYS A 156 12.68 -8.99 2.23
N TRP A 157 12.63 -7.66 2.39
CA TRP A 157 11.98 -7.03 3.52
C TRP A 157 10.46 -7.33 3.54
N LEU A 158 9.80 -7.38 2.36
CA LEU A 158 8.38 -7.76 2.23
C LEU A 158 8.13 -9.27 2.47
N ASN A 159 9.16 -10.06 2.81
CA ASN A 159 9.08 -11.53 2.95
C ASN A 159 8.57 -12.21 1.67
N VAL A 160 8.94 -11.66 0.50
CA VAL A 160 8.66 -12.23 -0.82
C VAL A 160 9.76 -13.21 -1.20
N ASN A 161 9.39 -14.45 -1.51
CA ASN A 161 10.35 -15.50 -1.83
C ASN A 161 10.66 -15.54 -3.33
N VAL A 162 11.68 -14.82 -3.75
CA VAL A 162 12.19 -14.84 -5.13
C VAL A 162 13.08 -16.07 -5.32
N THR A 163 12.75 -16.92 -6.30
CA THR A 163 13.50 -18.14 -6.60
C THR A 163 14.64 -17.92 -7.59
N GLN A 164 14.50 -16.92 -8.47
CA GLN A 164 15.50 -16.58 -9.49
C GLN A 164 15.45 -15.07 -9.78
N ILE A 165 16.62 -14.47 -10.02
CA ILE A 165 16.75 -13.09 -10.50
C ILE A 165 17.26 -13.14 -11.94
N VAL A 166 16.55 -12.48 -12.85
CA VAL A 166 16.88 -12.33 -14.26
C VAL A 166 16.97 -10.86 -14.60
N ILE A 167 18.02 -10.45 -15.30
CA ILE A 167 18.21 -9.07 -15.74
C ILE A 167 18.16 -9.06 -17.26
N GLN A 168 17.31 -8.23 -17.84
CA GLN A 168 17.08 -8.23 -19.29
C GLN A 168 18.31 -7.83 -20.09
N SER A 169 19.16 -6.94 -19.57
CA SER A 169 20.41 -6.56 -20.26
C SER A 169 21.42 -7.72 -20.43
N ASP A 170 21.32 -8.80 -19.67
CA ASP A 170 22.13 -10.01 -19.87
C ASP A 170 21.62 -10.87 -21.03
N ARG A 171 20.46 -10.56 -21.56
CA ARG A 171 19.73 -11.36 -22.56
C ARG A 171 19.62 -10.66 -23.92
N PHE A 172 20.33 -9.56 -24.14
CA PHE A 172 20.21 -8.78 -25.39
C PHE A 172 20.56 -9.62 -26.62
N GLU A 173 21.55 -10.53 -26.57
CA GLU A 173 21.89 -11.40 -27.69
C GLU A 173 20.72 -12.31 -28.06
N LEU A 174 20.02 -12.89 -27.10
CA LEU A 174 18.80 -13.67 -27.34
C LEU A 174 17.75 -12.82 -28.06
N TYR A 175 17.56 -11.56 -27.62
CA TYR A 175 16.57 -10.70 -28.28
C TYR A 175 16.95 -10.36 -29.71
N TYR A 176 18.24 -10.17 -30.01
CA TYR A 176 18.71 -9.99 -31.39
C TYR A 176 18.52 -11.23 -32.24
N GLU A 177 18.78 -12.41 -31.69
CA GLU A 177 18.56 -13.69 -32.38
C GLU A 177 17.08 -13.86 -32.74
N LYS A 178 16.19 -13.71 -31.79
CA LYS A 178 14.75 -13.81 -32.01
C LYS A 178 14.19 -12.73 -32.95
N ALA A 179 14.79 -11.56 -32.96
CA ALA A 179 14.45 -10.51 -33.93
C ALA A 179 14.80 -10.96 -35.36
N ARG A 180 15.99 -11.58 -35.59
CA ARG A 180 16.38 -12.12 -36.89
C ARG A 180 15.42 -13.23 -37.34
N GLU A 181 15.05 -14.15 -36.44
CA GLU A 181 14.08 -15.22 -36.76
C GLU A 181 12.74 -14.64 -37.22
N LEU A 182 12.20 -13.64 -36.51
CA LEU A 182 10.93 -12.98 -36.89
C LEU A 182 11.03 -12.24 -38.23
N ILE A 183 12.18 -11.64 -38.53
CA ILE A 183 12.42 -11.02 -39.84
C ILE A 183 12.42 -12.11 -40.93
N GLN A 184 13.11 -13.22 -40.73
CA GLN A 184 13.16 -14.36 -41.68
C GLN A 184 11.77 -14.95 -41.94
N MET A 185 10.94 -15.05 -40.91
CA MET A 185 9.54 -15.48 -41.03
C MET A 185 8.66 -14.45 -41.76
N GLY A 186 9.17 -13.26 -42.08
CA GLY A 186 8.38 -12.17 -42.63
C GLY A 186 7.40 -11.53 -41.61
N ALA A 187 7.57 -11.83 -40.29
CA ALA A 187 6.78 -11.34 -39.20
C ALA A 187 7.20 -9.97 -38.65
N ALA A 188 8.40 -9.51 -39.03
CA ALA A 188 8.93 -8.21 -38.67
C ALA A 188 9.59 -7.51 -39.87
N TYR A 189 9.72 -6.19 -39.84
CA TYR A 189 10.35 -5.42 -40.90
C TYR A 189 11.04 -4.16 -40.37
N MET A 190 12.06 -3.70 -41.07
CA MET A 190 12.77 -2.44 -40.79
C MET A 190 12.01 -1.27 -41.41
N CYS A 191 11.81 -0.21 -40.63
CA CYS A 191 11.11 0.99 -41.07
C CYS A 191 11.95 2.24 -40.79
N THR A 192 11.94 3.15 -41.77
CA THR A 192 12.62 4.47 -41.70
C THR A 192 11.66 5.63 -41.89
N CYS A 193 10.33 5.41 -41.83
CA CYS A 193 9.34 6.46 -41.91
C CYS A 193 9.52 7.48 -40.79
N GLU A 194 9.25 8.73 -41.10
CA GLU A 194 9.09 9.75 -40.07
C GLU A 194 7.97 9.38 -39.08
N VAL A 195 8.17 9.73 -37.81
CA VAL A 195 7.32 9.29 -36.70
C VAL A 195 5.85 9.65 -36.91
N ASP A 196 5.58 10.89 -37.36
CA ASP A 196 4.21 11.37 -37.52
C ASP A 196 3.52 10.76 -38.74
N THR A 197 4.28 10.55 -39.83
CA THR A 197 3.79 9.82 -41.00
C THR A 197 3.42 8.39 -40.66
N PHE A 198 4.27 7.69 -39.88
CA PHE A 198 3.99 6.32 -39.46
C PHE A 198 2.75 6.24 -38.56
N LYS A 199 2.61 7.15 -37.59
CA LYS A 199 1.42 7.23 -36.73
C LYS A 199 0.14 7.49 -37.52
N ASP A 200 0.18 8.40 -38.49
CA ASP A 200 -0.98 8.71 -39.32
C ASP A 200 -1.44 7.49 -40.13
N LEU A 201 -0.49 6.75 -40.71
CA LEU A 201 -0.80 5.49 -41.40
C LEU A 201 -1.45 4.47 -40.46
N LEU A 202 -0.88 4.26 -39.26
CA LEU A 202 -1.46 3.35 -38.26
C LEU A 202 -2.88 3.76 -37.86
N MET A 203 -3.11 5.05 -37.61
CA MET A 203 -4.46 5.54 -37.26
C MET A 203 -5.47 5.28 -38.37
N LYS A 204 -5.06 5.37 -39.63
CA LYS A 204 -5.88 5.11 -40.81
C LYS A 204 -6.02 3.61 -41.16
N GLY A 205 -5.36 2.71 -40.42
CA GLY A 205 -5.33 1.28 -40.75
C GLY A 205 -4.60 0.98 -42.06
N LYS A 206 -3.59 1.79 -42.40
CA LYS A 206 -2.84 1.66 -43.64
C LYS A 206 -1.41 1.20 -43.39
N ALA A 207 -0.96 0.27 -44.20
CA ALA A 207 0.42 -0.23 -44.16
C ALA A 207 1.44 0.85 -44.50
N CYS A 208 2.53 0.90 -43.77
CA CYS A 208 3.71 1.68 -44.15
C CYS A 208 4.37 1.09 -45.43
N PRO A 209 5.01 1.92 -46.27
CA PRO A 209 5.65 1.42 -47.50
C PRO A 209 6.69 0.33 -47.27
N HIS A 210 7.34 0.29 -46.12
CA HIS A 210 8.36 -0.69 -45.78
C HIS A 210 7.81 -2.05 -45.34
N ARG A 211 6.52 -2.19 -45.07
CA ARG A 211 5.90 -3.38 -44.46
C ARG A 211 6.07 -4.63 -45.35
N ASN A 212 6.13 -4.46 -46.65
CA ASN A 212 6.19 -5.54 -47.64
C ASN A 212 7.59 -5.72 -48.22
N ASN A 213 8.63 -5.09 -47.64
CA ASN A 213 10.00 -5.38 -48.00
C ASN A 213 10.31 -6.87 -47.76
N ASP A 214 11.13 -7.45 -48.60
CA ASP A 214 11.53 -8.85 -48.45
C ASP A 214 12.35 -9.07 -47.18
N PRO A 215 12.34 -10.31 -46.63
CA PRO A 215 13.05 -10.63 -45.40
C PRO A 215 14.57 -10.45 -45.50
N GLU A 216 15.20 -10.72 -46.64
CA GLU A 216 16.63 -10.61 -46.81
C GLU A 216 17.10 -9.16 -46.72
N SER A 217 16.45 -8.24 -47.44
CA SER A 217 16.69 -6.80 -47.33
C SER A 217 16.45 -6.27 -45.90
N ASN A 218 15.44 -6.78 -45.20
CA ASN A 218 15.19 -6.40 -43.80
C ASN A 218 16.29 -6.91 -42.85
N LEU A 219 16.83 -8.13 -43.09
CA LEU A 219 17.95 -8.68 -42.30
C LEU A 219 19.22 -7.86 -42.48
N GLU A 220 19.58 -7.52 -43.74
CA GLU A 220 20.72 -6.67 -44.06
C GLU A 220 20.62 -5.32 -43.29
N LYS A 221 19.48 -4.63 -43.42
CA LYS A 221 19.24 -3.37 -42.72
C LYS A 221 19.30 -3.49 -41.19
N PHE A 222 18.75 -4.59 -40.66
CA PHE A 222 18.81 -4.86 -39.22
C PHE A 222 20.25 -5.02 -38.74
N GLN A 223 21.05 -5.81 -39.50
CA GLN A 223 22.45 -6.04 -39.17
C GLN A 223 23.28 -4.75 -39.26
N GLU A 224 23.09 -3.94 -40.27
CA GLU A 224 23.73 -2.62 -40.36
C GLU A 224 23.47 -1.72 -39.15
N VAL A 225 22.22 -1.72 -38.65
CA VAL A 225 21.83 -0.92 -37.49
C VAL A 225 22.48 -1.48 -36.23
N VAL A 226 22.51 -2.80 -36.04
CA VAL A 226 23.15 -3.46 -34.91
C VAL A 226 24.65 -3.17 -34.89
N GLU A 227 25.32 -3.20 -36.05
CA GLU A 227 26.75 -2.88 -36.21
C GLU A 227 27.06 -1.38 -36.07
N GLY A 228 26.04 -0.55 -35.85
CA GLY A 228 26.23 0.88 -35.68
C GLY A 228 26.46 1.68 -36.94
N LYS A 229 26.22 1.08 -38.14
CA LYS A 229 26.18 1.79 -39.42
C LYS A 229 24.93 2.68 -39.50
N ASN A 230 24.91 3.64 -40.43
CA ASN A 230 23.77 4.53 -40.66
C ASN A 230 23.32 5.29 -39.43
N LYS A 231 24.26 5.96 -38.72
CA LYS A 231 24.02 6.65 -37.44
C LYS A 231 23.03 7.80 -37.56
N ASP A 232 22.93 8.43 -38.73
CA ASP A 232 22.06 9.60 -38.94
C ASP A 232 20.59 9.23 -39.19
N ALA A 233 20.32 7.97 -39.57
CA ALA A 233 18.97 7.45 -39.68
C ALA A 233 18.47 6.91 -38.33
N SER A 234 17.18 7.02 -38.09
CA SER A 234 16.52 6.46 -36.89
C SER A 234 15.63 5.28 -37.25
N PRO A 235 16.19 4.20 -37.86
CA PRO A 235 15.42 3.04 -38.22
C PRO A 235 14.88 2.34 -36.97
N VAL A 236 13.72 1.73 -37.14
CA VAL A 236 13.07 0.91 -36.10
C VAL A 236 12.73 -0.46 -36.65
N LEU A 237 12.78 -1.49 -35.80
CA LEU A 237 12.19 -2.79 -36.12
C LEU A 237 10.73 -2.80 -35.69
N ILE A 238 9.85 -3.25 -36.56
CA ILE A 238 8.41 -3.29 -36.34
C ILE A 238 7.92 -4.74 -36.46
N ILE A 239 7.08 -5.16 -35.50
CA ILE A 239 6.36 -6.42 -35.58
C ILE A 239 5.10 -6.21 -36.41
N LYS A 240 4.90 -7.03 -37.43
CA LYS A 240 3.64 -7.05 -38.18
C LYS A 240 2.52 -7.59 -37.31
N THR A 241 1.39 -6.95 -37.40
CA THR A 241 0.16 -7.40 -36.73
C THR A 241 -1.02 -7.25 -37.72
N ASP A 242 -2.23 -7.35 -37.21
CA ASP A 242 -3.38 -6.95 -38.03
C ASP A 242 -3.42 -5.43 -38.14
N ILE A 243 -3.15 -4.91 -39.34
CA ILE A 243 -3.11 -3.47 -39.61
C ILE A 243 -4.49 -2.81 -39.51
N GLU A 244 -5.57 -3.57 -39.63
CA GLU A 244 -6.95 -3.11 -39.49
C GLU A 244 -7.51 -3.36 -38.08
N HIS A 245 -6.69 -3.86 -37.16
CA HIS A 245 -7.12 -4.12 -35.79
C HIS A 245 -7.90 -2.93 -35.19
N PRO A 246 -9.07 -3.16 -34.52
CA PRO A 246 -9.91 -2.07 -34.00
C PRO A 246 -9.17 -1.10 -33.06
N ASN A 247 -8.24 -1.62 -32.26
CA ASN A 247 -7.38 -0.81 -31.41
C ASN A 247 -6.09 -0.43 -32.17
N PRO A 248 -5.92 0.86 -32.55
CA PRO A 248 -4.72 1.32 -33.28
C PRO A 248 -3.41 1.08 -32.54
N SER A 249 -3.42 1.00 -31.21
CA SER A 249 -2.21 0.74 -30.42
C SER A 249 -1.65 -0.68 -30.63
N VAL A 250 -2.44 -1.62 -31.12
CA VAL A 250 -2.04 -3.02 -31.39
C VAL A 250 -1.48 -3.17 -32.81
N ARG A 251 -1.83 -2.24 -33.73
CA ARG A 251 -1.37 -2.27 -35.10
C ARG A 251 0.13 -2.06 -35.20
N ASP A 252 0.81 -2.87 -35.93
CA ASP A 252 2.25 -2.77 -36.27
C ASP A 252 3.07 -1.94 -35.26
N TRP A 253 3.64 -2.57 -34.25
CA TRP A 253 4.28 -1.86 -33.16
C TRP A 253 5.81 -2.02 -33.17
N ILE A 254 6.50 -1.02 -32.61
CA ILE A 254 7.96 -0.95 -32.57
C ILE A 254 8.52 -1.98 -31.58
N ALA A 255 9.35 -2.90 -32.10
CA ALA A 255 10.06 -3.91 -31.33
C ALA A 255 11.46 -3.46 -30.91
N PHE A 256 12.17 -2.72 -31.76
CA PHE A 256 13.49 -2.15 -31.44
C PHE A 256 13.60 -0.71 -31.94
N ARG A 257 14.34 0.10 -31.19
CA ARG A 257 14.73 1.45 -31.60
C ARG A 257 16.09 1.83 -31.04
N ARG A 258 16.73 2.79 -31.66
CA ARG A 258 17.91 3.44 -31.08
C ARG A 258 17.51 4.28 -29.88
N ILE A 259 18.28 4.15 -28.79
CA ILE A 259 18.12 4.96 -27.58
C ILE A 259 19.48 5.56 -27.24
N LYS A 260 19.54 6.88 -27.08
CA LYS A 260 20.76 7.57 -26.65
C LYS A 260 20.98 7.39 -25.16
N GLY A 261 22.23 7.19 -24.75
CA GLY A 261 22.64 7.04 -23.36
C GLY A 261 23.54 5.83 -23.16
N THR A 262 24.32 5.86 -22.10
CA THR A 262 25.19 4.75 -21.67
C THR A 262 24.42 3.85 -20.71
N HIS A 263 24.33 2.58 -21.04
CA HIS A 263 23.65 1.61 -20.16
C HIS A 263 24.55 1.27 -18.95
N PRO A 264 24.06 1.32 -17.70
CA PRO A 264 24.89 1.13 -16.51
C PRO A 264 25.65 -0.20 -16.46
N ARG A 265 25.07 -1.29 -17.03
CA ARG A 265 25.68 -2.62 -17.00
C ARG A 265 26.42 -2.99 -18.29
N THR A 266 25.92 -2.59 -19.44
CA THR A 266 26.51 -2.97 -20.73
C THR A 266 27.33 -1.87 -21.40
N GLY A 267 27.37 -0.68 -20.80
CA GLY A 267 28.09 0.47 -21.37
C GLY A 267 27.50 0.91 -22.71
N ASN A 268 28.36 1.11 -23.69
CA ASN A 268 27.98 1.52 -25.05
C ASN A 268 27.99 0.32 -26.02
N ARG A 269 27.98 -0.92 -25.54
CA ARG A 269 28.02 -2.13 -26.40
C ARG A 269 26.80 -2.20 -27.30
N TYR A 270 25.63 -1.76 -26.81
CA TYR A 270 24.38 -1.78 -27.55
C TYR A 270 23.87 -0.35 -27.75
N THR A 271 23.29 -0.09 -28.90
CA THR A 271 22.67 1.20 -29.27
C THR A 271 21.26 1.04 -29.80
N PHE A 272 20.88 -0.17 -30.18
CA PHE A 272 19.58 -0.54 -30.71
C PHE A 272 18.89 -1.48 -29.74
N TYR A 273 17.95 -0.94 -28.97
CA TYR A 273 17.41 -1.60 -27.78
C TYR A 273 16.04 -2.21 -28.04
N PRO A 274 15.77 -3.43 -27.51
CA PRO A 274 14.44 -4.01 -27.55
C PRO A 274 13.46 -3.20 -26.72
N MET A 275 12.25 -3.06 -27.22
CA MET A 275 11.15 -2.43 -26.50
C MET A 275 10.44 -3.45 -25.61
N MET A 276 9.79 -2.96 -24.54
CA MET A 276 9.16 -3.77 -23.50
C MET A 276 8.29 -4.91 -24.05
N ASN A 277 7.40 -4.64 -25.02
CA ASN A 277 6.51 -5.68 -25.53
C ASN A 277 7.26 -6.83 -26.22
N PHE A 278 8.43 -6.56 -26.80
CA PHE A 278 9.27 -7.56 -27.43
C PHE A 278 10.01 -8.40 -26.38
N SER A 279 10.79 -7.76 -25.52
CA SER A 279 11.60 -8.46 -24.52
C SER A 279 10.74 -9.26 -23.52
N VAL A 280 9.59 -8.69 -23.11
CA VAL A 280 8.68 -9.35 -22.17
C VAL A 280 8.08 -10.63 -22.77
N ALA A 281 7.60 -10.58 -24.03
CA ALA A 281 7.02 -11.76 -24.66
C ALA A 281 8.02 -12.92 -24.77
N LEU A 282 9.27 -12.61 -25.16
CA LEU A 282 10.34 -13.60 -25.25
C LEU A 282 10.69 -14.18 -23.89
N ASP A 283 10.88 -13.31 -22.90
CA ASP A 283 11.22 -13.76 -21.55
C ASP A 283 10.09 -14.54 -20.88
N ASP A 284 8.83 -14.15 -21.09
CA ASP A 284 7.69 -14.89 -20.55
C ASP A 284 7.67 -16.34 -21.08
N HIS A 285 8.09 -16.57 -22.34
CA HIS A 285 8.25 -17.91 -22.88
C HIS A 285 9.51 -18.62 -22.36
N GLU A 286 10.67 -18.00 -22.52
CA GLU A 286 11.98 -18.61 -22.23
C GLU A 286 12.16 -18.94 -20.73
N LEU A 287 11.49 -18.19 -19.85
CA LEU A 287 11.47 -18.44 -18.41
C LEU A 287 10.33 -19.38 -17.99
N GLY A 288 9.55 -19.90 -18.94
CA GLY A 288 8.49 -20.87 -18.68
C GLY A 288 7.32 -20.32 -17.86
N LEU A 289 7.01 -19.02 -17.99
CA LEU A 289 5.89 -18.43 -17.24
C LEU A 289 4.57 -19.07 -17.62
N THR A 290 3.80 -19.45 -16.60
CA THR A 290 2.49 -20.07 -16.78
C THR A 290 1.35 -19.08 -16.58
N HIS A 291 1.53 -18.14 -15.63
CA HIS A 291 0.52 -17.16 -15.26
C HIS A 291 1.16 -15.77 -15.11
N VAL A 292 0.47 -14.76 -15.61
CA VAL A 292 0.90 -13.36 -15.60
C VAL A 292 -0.20 -12.50 -15.02
N ILE A 293 0.07 -11.91 -13.87
CA ILE A 293 -0.82 -10.92 -13.24
C ILE A 293 -0.26 -9.53 -13.54
N ARG A 294 -1.10 -8.60 -14.01
CA ARG A 294 -0.70 -7.21 -14.29
C ARG A 294 -1.90 -6.25 -14.31
N GLY A 295 -1.63 -4.94 -14.28
CA GLY A 295 -2.66 -3.91 -14.35
C GLY A 295 -3.45 -3.93 -15.66
N SER A 296 -4.68 -3.47 -15.63
CA SER A 296 -5.57 -3.37 -16.81
C SER A 296 -5.06 -2.39 -17.87
N ASP A 297 -4.17 -1.46 -17.51
CA ASP A 297 -3.45 -0.60 -18.42
C ASP A 297 -2.52 -1.36 -19.40
N HIS A 298 -2.19 -2.62 -19.08
CA HIS A 298 -1.41 -3.52 -19.93
C HIS A 298 -2.23 -4.43 -20.86
N ILE A 299 -3.55 -4.30 -20.96
CA ILE A 299 -4.40 -5.13 -21.84
C ILE A 299 -3.91 -5.05 -23.30
N SER A 300 -3.69 -3.85 -23.83
CA SER A 300 -3.17 -3.67 -25.19
C SER A 300 -1.74 -4.25 -25.36
N ASN A 301 -0.94 -4.26 -24.31
CA ASN A 301 0.38 -4.88 -24.33
C ASN A 301 0.29 -6.41 -24.39
N THR A 302 -0.69 -7.00 -23.71
CA THR A 302 -0.98 -8.44 -23.81
C THR A 302 -1.32 -8.82 -25.25
N GLU A 303 -2.20 -8.06 -25.91
CA GLU A 303 -2.57 -8.34 -27.30
C GLU A 303 -1.36 -8.24 -28.23
N LYS A 304 -0.49 -7.24 -28.07
CA LYS A 304 0.76 -7.13 -28.84
C LYS A 304 1.67 -8.34 -28.66
N GLN A 305 1.85 -8.77 -27.41
CA GLN A 305 2.73 -9.88 -27.05
C GLN A 305 2.23 -11.21 -27.61
N LYS A 306 0.90 -11.44 -27.67
CA LYS A 306 0.31 -12.64 -28.27
C LYS A 306 0.72 -12.85 -29.72
N TYR A 307 0.97 -11.78 -30.51
CA TYR A 307 1.45 -11.93 -31.87
C TYR A 307 2.81 -12.63 -31.93
N ILE A 308 3.75 -12.33 -31.01
CA ILE A 308 5.05 -13.01 -30.93
C ILE A 308 4.84 -14.48 -30.57
N PHE A 309 4.00 -14.79 -29.56
CA PHE A 309 3.70 -16.17 -29.21
C PHE A 309 3.12 -16.96 -30.41
N ASN A 310 2.21 -16.33 -31.16
CA ASN A 310 1.57 -16.96 -32.31
C ASN A 310 2.58 -17.21 -33.47
N TYR A 311 3.48 -16.26 -33.73
CA TYR A 311 4.50 -16.41 -34.76
C TYR A 311 5.44 -17.60 -34.49
N PHE A 312 5.84 -17.80 -33.24
CA PHE A 312 6.66 -18.91 -32.83
C PHE A 312 5.87 -20.20 -32.50
N GLY A 313 4.55 -20.18 -32.52
CA GLY A 313 3.72 -21.32 -32.12
C GLY A 313 3.83 -21.66 -30.64
N TRP A 314 4.18 -20.71 -29.81
CA TRP A 314 4.35 -20.89 -28.35
C TRP A 314 3.02 -20.89 -27.59
N LYS A 315 3.00 -21.65 -26.49
CA LYS A 315 1.89 -21.60 -25.56
C LYS A 315 1.83 -20.23 -24.87
N ILE A 316 0.67 -19.57 -24.95
CA ILE A 316 0.42 -18.28 -24.32
C ILE A 316 0.17 -18.49 -22.82
N PRO A 317 0.82 -17.73 -21.91
CA PRO A 317 0.52 -17.77 -20.48
C PRO A 317 -0.93 -17.31 -20.19
N GLU A 318 -1.46 -17.74 -19.06
CA GLU A 318 -2.72 -17.21 -18.55
C GLU A 318 -2.54 -15.78 -18.01
N TYR A 319 -3.29 -14.84 -18.57
CA TYR A 319 -3.22 -13.44 -18.17
C TYR A 319 -4.40 -13.06 -17.27
N PHE A 320 -4.10 -12.42 -16.16
CA PHE A 320 -5.08 -11.76 -15.32
C PHE A 320 -4.79 -10.25 -15.24
N HIS A 321 -5.78 -9.43 -15.64
CA HIS A 321 -5.67 -7.97 -15.60
C HIS A 321 -6.51 -7.45 -14.44
N TYR A 322 -5.86 -6.82 -13.45
CA TYR A 322 -6.54 -6.23 -12.31
C TYR A 322 -6.70 -4.71 -12.51
N GLY A 323 -7.75 -4.15 -11.87
CA GLY A 323 -7.97 -2.71 -11.85
C GLY A 323 -6.84 -1.96 -11.13
N THR A 324 -6.58 -0.74 -11.57
CA THR A 324 -5.57 0.13 -10.94
C THR A 324 -5.99 0.52 -9.53
N ILE A 325 -5.01 0.79 -8.67
CA ILE A 325 -5.23 1.35 -7.33
C ILE A 325 -4.61 2.73 -7.28
N SER A 326 -5.44 3.74 -7.03
CA SER A 326 -4.98 5.08 -6.66
C SER A 326 -4.56 5.07 -5.19
N ILE A 327 -3.44 5.69 -4.88
CA ILE A 327 -2.95 5.84 -3.50
C ILE A 327 -2.97 7.35 -3.19
N PRO A 328 -3.95 7.80 -2.39
CA PRO A 328 -4.07 9.21 -2.03
C PRO A 328 -2.81 9.74 -1.32
N ASP A 329 -2.52 11.02 -1.52
CA ASP A 329 -1.43 11.74 -0.84
C ASP A 329 -0.06 11.09 -0.98
N SER A 330 0.17 10.45 -2.15
CA SER A 330 1.39 9.66 -2.39
C SER A 330 2.18 10.15 -3.59
N ILE A 331 3.49 10.21 -3.44
CA ILE A 331 4.43 10.50 -4.51
C ILE A 331 5.09 9.20 -4.95
N LEU A 332 4.59 8.62 -6.06
CA LEU A 332 5.04 7.33 -6.57
C LEU A 332 5.90 7.43 -7.83
N LYS A 333 5.89 8.59 -8.51
CA LYS A 333 6.68 8.78 -9.74
C LYS A 333 8.16 8.92 -9.41
N THR A 334 8.95 7.92 -9.75
CA THR A 334 10.40 7.87 -9.54
C THR A 334 11.15 9.08 -10.10
N SER A 335 10.73 9.62 -11.24
CA SER A 335 11.33 10.83 -11.82
C SER A 335 11.15 12.07 -10.95
N ILE A 336 10.00 12.20 -10.28
CA ILE A 336 9.74 13.32 -9.33
C ILE A 336 10.61 13.11 -8.08
N ILE A 337 10.66 11.89 -7.56
CA ILE A 337 11.46 11.57 -6.37
C ILE A 337 12.95 11.81 -6.64
N LYS A 338 13.48 11.32 -7.77
CA LYS A 338 14.88 11.57 -8.17
C LYS A 338 15.21 13.05 -8.25
N LYS A 339 14.32 13.84 -8.84
CA LYS A 339 14.48 15.28 -8.89
C LYS A 339 14.53 15.86 -7.47
N GLY A 340 13.58 15.48 -6.60
CA GLY A 340 13.52 15.95 -5.23
C GLY A 340 14.73 15.52 -4.37
N ILE A 341 15.32 14.35 -4.61
CA ILE A 341 16.59 13.95 -3.97
C ILE A 341 17.74 14.84 -4.46
N LYS A 342 17.80 15.12 -5.77
CA LYS A 342 18.85 15.94 -6.35
C LYS A 342 18.79 17.41 -5.91
N ASP A 343 17.61 17.96 -5.73
CA ASP A 343 17.41 19.36 -5.29
C ASP A 343 17.32 19.53 -3.77
N GLY A 344 17.45 18.43 -2.99
CA GLY A 344 17.44 18.44 -1.54
C GLY A 344 16.05 18.48 -0.87
N THR A 345 14.96 18.35 -1.65
CA THR A 345 13.59 18.25 -1.12
C THR A 345 13.40 16.96 -0.31
N TYR A 346 14.07 15.88 -0.73
CA TYR A 346 14.11 14.59 -0.04
C TYR A 346 15.54 14.23 0.33
N SER A 347 15.74 13.66 1.53
CA SER A 347 17.04 13.23 2.02
C SER A 347 17.59 11.99 1.30
N GLY A 348 16.72 11.20 0.68
CA GLY A 348 17.03 9.97 -0.02
C GLY A 348 15.77 9.19 -0.37
N TRP A 349 15.95 7.98 -0.87
CA TRP A 349 14.83 7.09 -1.20
C TRP A 349 14.04 6.63 0.05
N ASP A 350 14.63 6.70 1.23
CA ASP A 350 14.05 6.35 2.51
C ASP A 350 13.50 7.56 3.29
N ASP A 351 13.40 8.74 2.66
CA ASP A 351 12.80 9.94 3.27
C ASP A 351 11.37 9.64 3.73
N VAL A 352 11.03 10.04 4.96
CA VAL A 352 9.73 9.72 5.60
C VAL A 352 8.51 10.25 4.85
N LYS A 353 8.70 11.25 3.97
CA LYS A 353 7.67 11.82 3.10
C LYS A 353 7.29 10.91 1.94
N LEU A 354 8.10 9.88 1.66
CA LEU A 354 7.91 8.99 0.53
C LEU A 354 7.18 7.70 0.93
N GLN A 355 6.59 7.04 -0.07
CA GLN A 355 5.93 5.76 0.07
C GLN A 355 6.71 4.64 -0.63
N THR A 356 8.03 4.75 -0.68
CA THR A 356 8.93 3.66 -1.04
C THR A 356 8.92 2.59 0.05
N ILE A 357 9.24 1.36 -0.28
CA ILE A 357 9.27 0.27 0.71
C ILE A 357 10.30 0.55 1.80
N CYS A 358 11.49 1.03 1.43
CA CYS A 358 12.53 1.40 2.41
C CYS A 358 12.09 2.55 3.33
N SER A 359 11.35 3.55 2.84
CA SER A 359 10.78 4.60 3.69
C SER A 359 9.74 4.06 4.67
N MET A 360 8.82 3.22 4.19
CA MET A 360 7.79 2.61 5.04
C MET A 360 8.42 1.72 6.13
N ALA A 361 9.47 0.96 5.80
CA ALA A 361 10.26 0.17 6.74
C ALA A 361 10.99 1.07 7.78
N ARG A 362 11.58 2.18 7.32
CA ARG A 362 12.21 3.17 8.20
C ARG A 362 11.20 3.76 9.19
N ARG A 363 9.99 4.07 8.73
CA ARG A 363 8.92 4.60 9.58
C ARG A 363 8.41 3.59 10.61
N GLY A 364 8.58 2.27 10.39
CA GLY A 364 8.18 1.23 11.34
C GLY A 364 6.95 0.43 10.94
N TYR A 365 6.49 0.55 9.70
CA TYR A 365 5.49 -0.38 9.17
C TYR A 365 6.06 -1.80 9.11
N GLN A 366 5.18 -2.80 9.25
CA GLN A 366 5.56 -4.20 9.26
C GLN A 366 5.25 -4.86 7.91
N PRO A 367 6.09 -5.78 7.40
CA PRO A 367 5.85 -6.46 6.12
C PRO A 367 4.54 -7.26 6.12
N GLU A 368 4.14 -7.81 7.27
CA GLU A 368 2.86 -8.51 7.45
C GLU A 368 1.66 -7.62 7.17
N THR A 369 1.78 -6.31 7.42
CA THR A 369 0.74 -5.32 7.12
C THR A 369 0.45 -5.26 5.62
N PHE A 370 1.50 -5.19 4.81
CA PHE A 370 1.38 -5.17 3.35
C PHE A 370 0.74 -6.46 2.86
N ARG A 371 1.21 -7.60 3.36
CA ARG A 371 0.71 -8.92 2.98
C ARG A 371 -0.78 -9.06 3.30
N LYS A 372 -1.16 -8.78 4.53
CA LYS A 372 -2.56 -8.86 4.95
C LYS A 372 -3.45 -7.90 4.15
N TYR A 373 -3.03 -6.65 3.97
CA TYR A 373 -3.79 -5.65 3.22
C TYR A 373 -4.05 -6.08 1.77
N TRP A 374 -3.02 -6.57 1.07
CA TRP A 374 -3.15 -6.94 -0.34
C TRP A 374 -3.92 -8.25 -0.54
N ILE A 375 -3.79 -9.21 0.37
CA ILE A 375 -4.60 -10.43 0.35
C ILE A 375 -6.06 -10.11 0.63
N ASP A 376 -6.36 -9.30 1.65
CA ASP A 376 -7.73 -8.91 1.99
C ASP A 376 -8.39 -8.07 0.88
N SER A 377 -7.61 -7.21 0.20
CA SER A 377 -8.06 -6.44 -0.97
C SER A 377 -8.33 -7.33 -2.18
N GLY A 378 -7.56 -8.41 -2.33
CA GLY A 378 -7.65 -9.39 -3.39
C GLY A 378 -7.31 -8.86 -4.79
N LEU A 379 -7.54 -9.72 -5.78
CA LEU A 379 -7.42 -9.42 -7.21
C LEU A 379 -8.83 -9.06 -7.75
N ARG A 380 -9.05 -7.78 -8.04
CA ARG A 380 -10.29 -7.27 -8.63
C ARG A 380 -10.00 -6.60 -9.96
N GLU A 381 -10.89 -6.76 -10.93
CA GLU A 381 -10.79 -6.13 -12.26
C GLU A 381 -11.16 -4.64 -12.23
N VAL A 382 -11.89 -4.20 -11.21
CA VAL A 382 -12.31 -2.80 -11.05
C VAL A 382 -11.24 -1.96 -10.35
N ASN A 383 -11.17 -0.70 -10.75
CA ASN A 383 -10.30 0.27 -10.07
C ASN A 383 -10.74 0.49 -8.62
N ALA A 384 -9.79 0.72 -7.75
CA ALA A 384 -10.03 0.94 -6.33
C ALA A 384 -9.10 2.04 -5.78
N GLU A 385 -9.43 2.52 -4.60
CA GLU A 385 -8.61 3.46 -3.85
C GLU A 385 -8.00 2.76 -2.63
N PHE A 386 -6.74 3.08 -2.36
CA PHE A 386 -6.02 2.61 -1.18
C PHE A 386 -6.51 3.35 0.06
N SER A 387 -6.80 2.63 1.13
CA SER A 387 -7.21 3.22 2.41
C SER A 387 -6.08 3.18 3.43
N TRP A 388 -5.56 4.36 3.77
CA TRP A 388 -4.58 4.53 4.85
C TRP A 388 -5.15 4.10 6.20
N ASP A 389 -6.43 4.36 6.48
CA ASP A 389 -7.07 3.98 7.74
C ASP A 389 -7.09 2.46 7.93
N ILE A 390 -7.49 1.72 6.88
CA ILE A 390 -7.46 0.26 6.92
C ILE A 390 -6.02 -0.25 7.05
N PHE A 391 -5.09 0.31 6.29
CA PHE A 391 -3.69 -0.09 6.31
C PHE A 391 -3.06 0.16 7.68
N ASN A 392 -3.29 1.32 8.28
CA ASN A 392 -2.82 1.67 9.62
C ASN A 392 -3.48 0.81 10.69
N SER A 393 -4.78 0.52 10.57
CA SER A 393 -5.48 -0.40 11.47
C SER A 393 -4.89 -1.81 11.45
N ILE A 394 -4.52 -2.31 10.25
CA ILE A 394 -3.82 -3.59 10.11
C ILE A 394 -2.43 -3.52 10.74
N ASN A 395 -1.66 -2.45 10.46
CA ASN A 395 -0.33 -2.29 11.03
C ASN A 395 -0.37 -2.26 12.56
N ARG A 396 -1.37 -1.58 13.13
CA ARG A 396 -1.60 -1.56 14.57
C ARG A 396 -1.75 -2.96 15.16
N GLN A 397 -2.44 -3.89 14.47
CA GLN A 397 -2.60 -5.26 14.95
C GLN A 397 -1.24 -5.98 15.15
N PHE A 398 -0.25 -5.64 14.33
CA PHE A 398 1.08 -6.24 14.41
C PHE A 398 2.01 -5.53 15.41
N ILE A 399 1.95 -4.20 15.48
CA ILE A 399 2.88 -3.44 16.34
C ILE A 399 2.37 -3.27 17.78
N ASP A 400 1.05 -3.11 17.99
CA ASP A 400 0.47 -2.81 19.29
C ASP A 400 0.77 -3.87 20.35
N PRO A 401 0.71 -5.19 20.08
CA PRO A 401 1.03 -6.20 21.08
C PRO A 401 2.46 -6.13 21.62
N GLY A 402 3.39 -5.59 20.82
CA GLY A 402 4.80 -5.41 21.18
C GLY A 402 5.14 -4.03 21.75
N ALA A 403 4.28 -3.03 21.57
CA ALA A 403 4.57 -1.65 21.93
C ALA A 403 4.27 -1.35 23.41
N ASP A 404 5.30 -0.99 24.18
CA ASP A 404 5.10 -0.45 25.52
C ASP A 404 4.47 0.95 25.43
N ARG A 405 3.64 1.30 26.45
CA ARG A 405 3.00 2.60 26.57
C ARG A 405 3.89 3.54 27.38
N TYR A 406 4.06 4.76 26.85
CA TYR A 406 4.78 5.85 27.52
C TYR A 406 4.04 7.16 27.31
N PHE A 407 4.45 8.20 28.01
CA PHE A 407 3.98 9.55 27.81
C PHE A 407 4.98 10.36 26.98
N PHE A 408 4.46 11.08 26.00
CA PHE A 408 5.15 12.14 25.28
C PHE A 408 4.34 13.43 25.45
N VAL A 409 4.95 14.44 26.00
CA VAL A 409 4.33 15.75 26.23
C VAL A 409 4.86 16.72 25.19
N LYS A 410 4.07 16.95 24.15
CA LYS A 410 4.38 17.91 23.09
C LYS A 410 4.26 19.34 23.60
N ASN A 411 5.17 20.23 23.20
CA ASN A 411 5.22 21.62 23.65
C ASN A 411 5.03 21.73 25.17
N PRO A 412 5.95 21.17 25.97
CA PRO A 412 5.77 20.99 27.40
C PRO A 412 5.73 22.33 28.15
N VAL A 413 4.75 22.45 29.04
CA VAL A 413 4.64 23.56 30.00
C VAL A 413 4.78 22.97 31.39
N SER A 414 5.65 23.58 32.20
CA SER A 414 5.79 23.20 33.61
C SER A 414 4.64 23.74 34.42
N ILE A 415 4.01 22.87 35.21
CA ILE A 415 2.98 23.22 36.18
C ILE A 415 3.41 22.75 37.57
N LYS A 416 3.17 23.56 38.59
CA LYS A 416 3.38 23.15 39.97
C LYS A 416 2.06 22.70 40.58
N ILE A 417 2.07 21.55 41.25
CA ILE A 417 0.90 21.05 41.98
C ILE A 417 1.06 21.37 43.46
N GLU A 418 0.26 22.27 43.97
CA GLU A 418 0.30 22.62 45.40
C GLU A 418 -0.46 21.63 46.29
N LYS A 419 0.06 21.42 47.48
CA LYS A 419 -0.56 20.63 48.57
C LYS A 419 -0.76 19.15 48.26
N SER A 420 -0.08 18.58 47.24
CA SER A 420 -0.14 17.15 47.02
C SER A 420 0.78 16.40 47.99
N PRO A 421 0.38 15.21 48.46
CA PRO A 421 1.26 14.36 49.24
C PRO A 421 2.30 13.72 48.34
N GLN A 422 3.35 13.15 48.96
CA GLN A 422 4.26 12.24 48.26
C GLN A 422 3.51 10.99 47.81
N ILE A 423 3.68 10.58 46.56
CA ILE A 423 2.98 9.44 45.95
C ILE A 423 3.94 8.55 45.18
N ASN A 424 3.78 7.24 45.29
CA ASN A 424 4.38 6.26 44.42
C ASN A 424 3.36 5.87 43.35
N SER A 425 3.60 6.29 42.12
CA SER A 425 2.77 5.92 40.97
C SER A 425 3.30 4.68 40.32
N ARG A 426 2.41 3.72 40.01
CA ARG A 426 2.74 2.47 39.34
C ARG A 426 1.84 2.27 38.15
N ILE A 427 2.35 2.58 36.95
CA ILE A 427 1.61 2.60 35.69
C ILE A 427 1.98 1.38 34.87
N PRO A 428 1.05 0.54 34.41
CA PRO A 428 1.38 -0.60 33.59
C PRO A 428 1.94 -0.16 32.23
N LYS A 429 3.00 -0.84 31.76
CA LYS A 429 3.54 -0.59 30.40
C LYS A 429 2.57 -1.02 29.29
N TYR A 430 1.66 -1.93 29.62
CA TYR A 430 0.57 -2.36 28.73
C TYR A 430 -0.63 -2.71 29.60
N GLN A 431 -1.75 -2.01 29.37
CA GLN A 431 -2.97 -2.27 30.13
C GLN A 431 -3.49 -3.69 29.88
N GLY A 432 -3.85 -4.41 30.93
CA GLY A 432 -4.32 -5.80 30.85
C GLY A 432 -3.21 -6.85 30.68
N LYS A 433 -1.93 -6.46 30.66
CA LYS A 433 -0.77 -7.37 30.58
C LYS A 433 0.27 -7.03 31.65
N PRO A 434 0.03 -7.38 32.91
CA PRO A 434 0.94 -7.03 34.02
C PRO A 434 2.32 -7.69 33.90
N GLU A 435 2.42 -8.81 33.18
CA GLU A 435 3.68 -9.50 32.87
C GLU A 435 4.68 -8.64 32.07
N ARG A 436 4.22 -7.58 31.38
CA ARG A 436 5.09 -6.62 30.70
C ARG A 436 5.77 -5.65 31.67
N GLY A 437 5.36 -5.64 32.92
CA GLY A 437 5.91 -4.78 33.97
C GLY A 437 5.26 -3.40 34.03
N PHE A 438 5.84 -2.56 34.87
CA PHE A 438 5.30 -1.27 35.23
C PHE A 438 6.33 -0.17 35.04
N ARG A 439 5.84 1.06 34.93
CA ARG A 439 6.57 2.33 35.05
C ARG A 439 6.34 2.82 36.47
N GLU A 440 7.39 2.98 37.25
CA GLU A 440 7.30 3.37 38.66
C GLU A 440 7.93 4.74 38.87
N TYR A 441 7.20 5.65 39.49
CA TYR A 441 7.63 7.02 39.77
C TYR A 441 7.42 7.35 41.23
N HIS A 442 8.45 7.93 41.84
CA HIS A 442 8.37 8.54 43.16
C HIS A 442 8.11 10.04 42.99
N ILE A 443 6.86 10.45 43.13
CA ILE A 443 6.44 11.84 43.01
C ILE A 443 6.53 12.47 44.38
N LYS A 444 7.38 13.49 44.50
CA LYS A 444 7.55 14.26 45.75
C LYS A 444 6.26 15.02 46.08
N ASP A 445 6.18 15.56 47.30
CA ASP A 445 5.17 16.53 47.69
C ASP A 445 5.28 17.79 46.83
N SER A 446 4.13 18.35 46.45
CA SER A 446 4.03 19.59 45.65
C SER A 446 4.94 19.58 44.41
N PRO A 447 4.84 18.57 43.50
CA PRO A 447 5.76 18.36 42.40
C PRO A 447 5.59 19.37 41.26
N ASP A 448 6.68 19.58 40.52
CA ASP A 448 6.63 20.17 39.20
C ASP A 448 6.45 19.03 38.17
N LEU A 449 5.41 19.17 37.34
CA LEU A 449 5.10 18.23 36.25
C LEU A 449 5.03 18.99 34.92
N PHE A 450 5.25 18.28 33.82
CA PHE A 450 5.05 18.83 32.48
C PHE A 450 3.76 18.30 31.87
N ILE A 451 2.95 19.19 31.32
CA ILE A 451 1.77 18.88 30.51
C ILE A 451 1.87 19.58 29.17
N THR A 452 1.02 19.22 28.19
CA THR A 452 1.02 19.90 26.89
C THR A 452 0.46 21.32 27.03
N GLY A 453 1.02 22.28 26.28
CA GLY A 453 0.47 23.64 26.24
C GLY A 453 -0.99 23.67 25.76
N GLU A 454 -1.38 22.74 24.90
CA GLU A 454 -2.76 22.56 24.43
C GLU A 454 -3.70 22.14 25.58
N ASP A 455 -3.31 21.15 26.38
CA ASP A 455 -4.11 20.72 27.55
C ASP A 455 -4.26 21.89 28.53
N LEU A 456 -3.15 22.61 28.80
CA LEU A 456 -3.20 23.78 29.72
C LEU A 456 -4.18 24.84 29.21
N GLY A 457 -4.13 25.17 27.92
CA GLY A 457 -5.03 26.18 27.33
C GLY A 457 -6.51 25.78 27.30
N ASN A 458 -6.79 24.49 27.42
CA ASN A 458 -8.14 23.93 27.42
C ASN A 458 -8.71 23.67 28.82
N ILE A 459 -7.97 23.94 29.90
CA ILE A 459 -8.44 23.81 31.28
C ILE A 459 -8.97 25.17 31.76
N LYS A 460 -10.19 25.18 32.31
CA LYS A 460 -10.83 26.38 32.83
C LYS A 460 -10.53 26.54 34.33
N ASP A 461 -10.55 27.79 34.80
CA ASP A 461 -10.47 28.07 36.24
C ASP A 461 -11.66 27.42 36.98
N GLY A 462 -11.38 26.78 38.10
CA GLY A 462 -12.35 25.95 38.84
C GLY A 462 -12.53 24.52 38.26
N GLU A 463 -11.92 24.17 37.12
CA GLU A 463 -12.08 22.85 36.52
C GLU A 463 -11.24 21.80 37.24
N LYS A 464 -11.88 20.66 37.57
CA LYS A 464 -11.24 19.46 38.11
C LYS A 464 -10.78 18.55 36.98
N ILE A 465 -9.53 18.17 37.01
CA ILE A 465 -8.92 17.23 36.03
C ILE A 465 -8.18 16.12 36.76
N ARG A 466 -7.91 15.01 36.04
CA ARG A 466 -7.07 13.92 36.54
C ARG A 466 -5.74 13.89 35.81
N MET A 467 -4.66 13.96 36.58
CA MET A 467 -3.34 13.55 36.12
C MET A 467 -3.37 12.02 35.98
N LYS A 468 -3.20 11.51 34.79
CA LYS A 468 -3.40 10.07 34.48
C LYS A 468 -2.62 9.15 35.41
N ASP A 469 -3.30 8.19 36.03
CA ASP A 469 -2.73 7.21 36.94
C ASP A 469 -1.96 7.82 38.13
N LEU A 470 -2.32 9.06 38.53
CA LEU A 470 -1.71 9.78 39.65
C LEU A 470 -2.77 10.28 40.62
N PHE A 471 -3.31 11.48 40.40
CA PHE A 471 -4.30 12.11 41.29
C PHE A 471 -5.16 13.14 40.54
N ASN A 472 -6.20 13.62 41.21
CA ASN A 472 -7.02 14.73 40.72
C ASN A 472 -6.50 16.07 41.22
N VAL A 473 -6.60 17.09 40.36
CA VAL A 473 -6.23 18.46 40.67
C VAL A 473 -7.33 19.42 40.21
N ILE A 474 -7.40 20.60 40.82
CA ILE A 474 -8.29 21.70 40.43
C ILE A 474 -7.43 22.90 40.08
N LEU A 475 -7.76 23.57 38.97
CA LEU A 475 -7.13 24.84 38.61
C LEU A 475 -7.86 25.98 39.33
N GLU A 476 -7.19 26.69 40.23
CA GLU A 476 -7.78 27.81 41.00
C GLU A 476 -6.86 29.03 40.89
N ASN A 477 -7.35 30.10 40.28
CA ASN A 477 -6.60 31.35 40.09
C ASN A 477 -5.23 31.13 39.43
N GLY A 478 -5.15 30.23 38.41
CA GLY A 478 -3.92 29.90 37.71
C GLY A 478 -2.98 28.95 38.45
N ILE A 479 -3.37 28.38 39.60
CA ILE A 479 -2.58 27.45 40.40
C ILE A 479 -3.28 26.09 40.45
N PHE A 480 -2.53 25.02 40.15
CA PHE A 480 -3.06 23.66 40.30
C PHE A 480 -2.95 23.19 41.74
N ARG A 481 -4.06 22.84 42.32
CA ARG A 481 -4.13 22.32 43.70
C ARG A 481 -4.56 20.87 43.69
N PHE A 482 -3.89 20.08 44.51
CA PHE A 482 -4.30 18.70 44.78
C PHE A 482 -5.70 18.63 45.33
N SER A 483 -6.48 17.67 44.83
CA SER A 483 -7.85 17.43 45.31
C SER A 483 -7.99 16.07 46.01
N GLU A 484 -7.69 14.97 45.30
CA GLU A 484 -7.85 13.63 45.87
C GLU A 484 -7.02 12.60 45.04
N ILE A 485 -6.66 11.46 45.65
CA ILE A 485 -5.93 10.38 45.02
C ILE A 485 -6.86 9.50 44.17
N GLU A 486 -8.03 9.19 44.72
CA GLU A 486 -8.99 8.29 44.09
C GLU A 486 -9.55 8.87 42.77
N PRO A 487 -9.87 8.01 41.80
CA PRO A 487 -10.53 8.45 40.57
C PRO A 487 -11.86 9.14 40.88
N SER A 488 -12.12 10.28 40.23
CA SER A 488 -13.40 10.97 40.36
C SER A 488 -14.56 10.07 39.90
N LYS A 489 -15.68 10.12 40.62
CA LYS A 489 -16.93 9.48 40.18
C LYS A 489 -17.58 10.21 39.00
N GLU A 490 -17.25 11.46 38.81
CA GLU A 490 -17.68 12.27 37.67
C GLU A 490 -16.74 12.09 36.48
N LYS A 491 -17.26 12.24 35.27
CA LYS A 491 -16.45 12.23 34.05
C LYS A 491 -15.64 13.52 33.96
N ILE A 492 -14.36 13.45 34.28
CA ILE A 492 -13.42 14.57 34.20
C ILE A 492 -12.38 14.33 33.12
N LYS A 493 -11.71 15.38 32.64
CA LYS A 493 -10.60 15.29 31.71
C LYS A 493 -9.43 14.51 32.33
N ILE A 494 -8.85 13.59 31.58
CA ILE A 494 -7.63 12.85 31.95
C ILE A 494 -6.49 13.38 31.11
N ILE A 495 -5.45 13.88 31.77
CA ILE A 495 -4.28 14.48 31.14
C ILE A 495 -3.06 13.63 31.46
N HIS A 496 -2.27 13.30 30.44
CA HIS A 496 -0.97 12.67 30.63
C HIS A 496 0.09 13.73 30.96
N TRP A 497 1.15 13.29 31.57
CA TRP A 497 2.16 14.16 32.16
C TRP A 497 3.54 13.54 32.07
N CYS A 498 4.56 14.37 32.18
CA CYS A 498 5.93 13.94 32.37
C CYS A 498 6.49 14.48 33.70
N PRO A 499 7.27 13.69 34.46
CA PRO A 499 7.86 14.14 35.73
C PRO A 499 9.06 15.06 35.50
N ALA A 500 9.51 15.73 36.56
CA ALA A 500 10.83 16.36 36.58
C ALA A 500 11.92 15.33 36.22
N GLY A 501 12.88 15.74 35.39
CA GLY A 501 13.92 14.85 34.86
C GLY A 501 13.60 14.16 33.54
N SER A 502 12.40 14.40 32.97
CA SER A 502 12.07 14.03 31.59
C SER A 502 13.03 14.63 30.58
N LYS A 503 13.22 13.96 29.46
CA LYS A 503 14.23 14.33 28.47
C LYS A 503 13.61 14.93 27.22
N PRO A 504 14.24 15.93 26.60
CA PRO A 504 13.86 16.41 25.28
C PRO A 504 13.79 15.26 24.28
N PHE A 505 12.74 15.27 23.45
CA PHE A 505 12.54 14.27 22.42
C PHE A 505 11.86 14.91 21.20
N ARG A 506 12.35 14.54 20.03
CA ARG A 506 11.89 15.07 18.76
C ARG A 506 11.31 13.95 17.92
N ILE A 507 10.14 14.17 17.34
CA ILE A 507 9.45 13.18 16.51
C ILE A 507 9.28 13.73 15.10
N GLU A 508 9.85 13.03 14.10
CA GLU A 508 9.68 13.34 12.69
C GLU A 508 8.31 12.82 12.21
N ARG A 509 7.54 13.72 11.60
CA ARG A 509 6.20 13.44 11.05
C ARG A 509 6.31 13.00 9.58
N PRO A 510 5.27 12.32 9.04
CA PRO A 510 5.25 11.88 7.63
C PRO A 510 5.34 13.01 6.59
N ASP A 511 5.00 14.24 6.97
CA ASP A 511 5.12 15.44 6.13
C ASP A 511 6.52 16.10 6.21
N GLY A 512 7.42 15.54 7.02
CA GLY A 512 8.76 16.06 7.29
C GLY A 512 8.80 17.16 8.35
N SER A 513 7.67 17.51 8.97
CA SER A 513 7.63 18.39 10.14
C SER A 513 8.12 17.66 11.40
N PHE A 514 8.38 18.42 12.46
CA PHE A 514 8.83 17.86 13.72
C PHE A 514 7.93 18.29 14.87
N ASP A 515 7.58 17.31 15.72
CA ASP A 515 7.01 17.58 17.01
C ASP A 515 8.11 17.52 18.06
N GLU A 516 8.24 18.58 18.85
CA GLU A 516 9.21 18.68 19.95
C GLU A 516 8.48 18.56 21.28
N GLY A 517 9.09 17.85 22.23
CA GLY A 517 8.47 17.61 23.52
C GLY A 517 9.39 16.92 24.51
N PHE A 518 8.81 16.39 25.57
CA PHE A 518 9.49 15.59 26.57
C PHE A 518 8.94 14.18 26.61
N ILE A 519 9.84 13.21 26.74
CA ILE A 519 9.49 11.82 27.07
C ILE A 519 9.86 11.53 28.52
N GLU A 520 9.10 10.65 29.15
CA GLU A 520 9.37 10.20 30.51
C GLU A 520 10.74 9.46 30.60
N PRO A 521 11.45 9.58 31.73
CA PRO A 521 12.82 9.06 31.88
C PRO A 521 12.95 7.56 31.58
N LEU A 522 11.91 6.77 31.90
CA LEU A 522 11.91 5.30 31.69
C LEU A 522 11.80 4.88 30.23
N ALA A 523 11.46 5.80 29.32
CA ALA A 523 11.44 5.56 27.87
C ALA A 523 12.81 5.80 27.21
N VAL A 524 13.72 6.56 27.83
CA VAL A 524 14.97 7.05 27.20
C VAL A 524 15.87 5.90 26.74
N ASN A 525 16.21 4.98 27.62
CA ASN A 525 17.17 3.89 27.35
C ASN A 525 16.50 2.63 26.74
N ARG A 526 15.46 2.79 25.98
CA ARG A 526 14.73 1.69 25.33
C ARG A 526 14.59 1.97 23.86
N ASN A 527 14.78 0.95 23.04
CA ASN A 527 14.61 1.02 21.59
C ASN A 527 13.37 0.24 21.16
N GLY A 528 12.82 0.57 20.00
CA GLY A 528 11.70 -0.13 19.40
C GLY A 528 10.52 0.78 19.09
N ILE A 529 9.37 0.16 18.91
CA ILE A 529 8.11 0.87 18.66
C ILE A 529 7.39 1.06 19.99
N PHE A 530 7.03 2.30 20.29
CA PHE A 530 6.25 2.67 21.45
C PHE A 530 4.91 3.24 21.05
N GLN A 531 3.91 3.06 21.90
CA GLN A 531 2.71 3.85 21.83
C GLN A 531 2.84 5.02 22.83
N PHE A 532 3.00 6.22 22.31
CA PHE A 532 2.79 7.40 23.15
C PHE A 532 1.29 7.66 23.30
N GLU A 533 0.80 7.50 24.53
CA GLU A 533 -0.62 7.60 24.81
C GLU A 533 -1.17 8.96 24.39
N ARG A 534 -2.36 9.00 23.74
CA ARG A 534 -2.99 10.18 23.13
C ARG A 534 -2.22 10.81 21.95
N TYR A 535 -1.07 10.24 21.55
CA TYR A 535 -0.25 10.76 20.45
C TYR A 535 -0.18 9.82 19.26
N GLY A 536 0.11 8.55 19.50
CA GLY A 536 0.21 7.53 18.45
C GLY A 536 1.43 6.62 18.58
N PHE A 537 1.66 5.80 17.56
CA PHE A 537 2.81 4.90 17.51
C PHE A 537 4.03 5.62 16.94
N VAL A 538 5.18 5.43 17.60
CA VAL A 538 6.46 6.03 17.24
C VAL A 538 7.54 4.97 17.27
N LYS A 539 8.34 4.91 16.22
CA LYS A 539 9.59 4.14 16.18
C LYS A 539 10.71 5.00 16.75
N LYS A 540 11.18 4.66 17.93
CA LYS A 540 12.32 5.33 18.55
C LYS A 540 13.61 4.92 17.83
N VAL A 541 14.36 5.90 17.35
CA VAL A 541 15.61 5.73 16.57
C VAL A 541 16.83 5.99 17.43
N SER A 542 16.77 7.02 18.29
CA SER A 542 17.81 7.35 19.27
C SER A 542 17.17 7.78 20.60
N ASP A 543 17.99 8.17 21.59
CA ASP A 543 17.48 8.58 22.90
C ASP A 543 16.70 9.90 22.89
N ASP A 544 16.89 10.70 21.85
CA ASP A 544 16.29 12.02 21.65
C ASP A 544 15.44 12.14 20.38
N PHE A 545 15.32 11.05 19.59
CA PHE A 545 14.69 11.10 18.29
C PHE A 545 13.83 9.86 17.97
N GLY A 546 12.70 10.10 17.36
CA GLY A 546 11.80 9.06 16.85
C GLY A 546 11.09 9.46 15.57
N ILE A 547 10.46 8.49 14.92
CA ILE A 547 9.69 8.65 13.69
C ILE A 547 8.26 8.23 13.96
N TYR A 548 7.30 9.10 13.64
CA TYR A 548 5.87 8.81 13.76
C TYR A 548 5.43 7.77 12.72
N ILE A 549 4.69 6.78 13.17
CA ILE A 549 4.14 5.73 12.30
C ILE A 549 2.71 6.12 11.90
N HIS A 550 1.78 6.01 12.86
CA HIS A 550 0.36 6.39 12.74
C HIS A 550 -0.30 6.43 14.14
N ASN A 551 -1.59 6.76 14.20
CA ASN A 551 -2.41 6.75 15.42
C ASN A 551 -2.77 5.34 15.89
#